data_ba762798a549b0fe54bdc0ce902a84e3
#
_entry.id   ba762798a549b0fe54bdc0ce902a84e3
#
_cell.length_a   1.000
_cell.length_b   1.000
_cell.length_c   1.000
_cell.angle_alpha   90.00
_cell.angle_beta   90.00
_cell.angle_gamma   90.00
#
_symmetry.space_group_name_H-M   'P 1'
#
loop_
_entity.id
_entity.type
_entity.pdbx_description
1 polymer ?
#
loop_
_entity_poly.entity_id
_entity_poly.type
_entity_poly.pdbx_seq_one_letter_code
_entity_poly.pdbx_strand_id
1 'polypeptide(L)'
;MDDTLLRLRKEEFPITERCVYLNHAASAPLPRRTVARLTALAEAASLQGDRAWFDRVAEMERVRGLAARLLGAKETCEVAFVENTSTGLSWVAEGFPWRPGDNVVGAELEFSSNVYPWMRLADYEVEYRLVPERDGRIDPDELLGLVDDNTRMVALSWVQYASGFRSDLARIGRACRERGVLFVVDVIQGLGALTLDVERDCVDVAVASTHKWLLGPEGTGLFYISQRVIDHFRPLRAGWRSTRIPFQWKDYDLTWNEGAKRFESGSMNGYGLGALGASLEVLLEAGLDAVKRQVLALADRTARGLEERGFQVVSSRRPGETSGIVAATHPDLEPRDLVKRLGQQDIVVAARADRFRVSPHFYNTEEEIDRMLAAL
;
A
#
# COMPACT_ATOMS: atom_id res chain seq x y z
N MET A 1 12.11 20.27 -8.38
CA MET A 1 11.87 18.98 -9.12
C MET A 1 13.04 18.79 -10.07
N ASP A 2 13.62 17.59 -10.18
CA ASP A 2 14.68 17.30 -11.15
C ASP A 2 14.14 17.08 -12.57
N ASP A 3 15.05 17.07 -13.57
CA ASP A 3 14.67 16.98 -15.00
C ASP A 3 13.94 15.68 -15.34
N THR A 4 14.28 14.56 -14.68
CA THR A 4 13.63 13.26 -14.89
C THR A 4 12.17 13.31 -14.42
N LEU A 5 11.92 13.86 -13.24
CA LEU A 5 10.57 13.98 -12.69
C LEU A 5 9.72 14.95 -13.53
N LEU A 6 10.31 16.06 -14.01
CA LEU A 6 9.64 17.01 -14.92
C LEU A 6 9.25 16.36 -16.24
N ARG A 7 10.16 15.58 -16.83
CA ARG A 7 9.89 14.84 -18.07
C ARG A 7 8.76 13.82 -17.85
N LEU A 8 8.84 12.99 -16.81
CA LEU A 8 7.81 12.00 -16.50
C LEU A 8 6.47 12.66 -16.21
N ARG A 9 6.42 13.79 -15.49
CA ARG A 9 5.19 14.56 -15.29
C ARG A 9 4.51 14.86 -16.62
N LYS A 10 5.25 15.40 -17.60
CA LYS A 10 4.73 15.82 -18.90
C LYS A 10 4.31 14.61 -19.77
N GLU A 11 5.13 13.57 -19.78
CA GLU A 11 4.91 12.41 -20.65
C GLU A 11 3.82 11.47 -20.10
N GLU A 12 3.75 11.28 -18.78
CA GLU A 12 2.95 10.21 -18.19
C GLU A 12 1.63 10.66 -17.54
N PHE A 13 1.52 11.93 -17.12
CA PHE A 13 0.40 12.35 -16.27
C PHE A 13 -0.49 13.42 -16.92
N PRO A 14 -1.38 13.04 -17.86
CA PRO A 14 -2.27 14.00 -18.57
C PRO A 14 -3.26 14.71 -17.64
N ILE A 15 -3.49 14.18 -16.43
CA ILE A 15 -4.32 14.81 -15.39
C ILE A 15 -3.82 16.21 -15.04
N THR A 16 -2.51 16.45 -15.14
CA THR A 16 -1.87 17.73 -14.82
C THR A 16 -2.27 18.87 -15.76
N GLU A 17 -2.82 18.56 -16.93
CA GLU A 17 -3.38 19.51 -17.88
C GLU A 17 -4.85 19.87 -17.56
N ARG A 18 -5.48 19.14 -16.62
CA ARG A 18 -6.90 19.26 -16.31
C ARG A 18 -7.15 19.85 -14.93
N CYS A 19 -6.40 19.40 -13.92
CA CYS A 19 -6.61 19.82 -12.55
C CYS A 19 -5.31 19.70 -11.73
N VAL A 20 -5.31 20.35 -10.57
CA VAL A 20 -4.34 20.11 -9.51
C VAL A 20 -4.81 18.90 -8.70
N TYR A 21 -4.22 17.74 -8.96
CA TYR A 21 -4.62 16.48 -8.32
C TYR A 21 -3.74 16.17 -7.11
N LEU A 22 -4.29 16.25 -5.90
CA LEU A 22 -3.59 16.10 -4.62
C LEU A 22 -4.28 15.05 -3.72
N ASN A 23 -4.83 13.98 -4.32
CA ASN A 23 -5.62 12.96 -3.58
C ASN A 23 -5.13 11.51 -3.80
N HIS A 24 -3.79 11.32 -3.90
CA HIS A 24 -3.22 9.99 -4.17
C HIS A 24 -3.44 8.98 -3.04
N ALA A 25 -3.63 9.43 -1.81
CA ALA A 25 -4.00 8.57 -0.69
C ALA A 25 -5.43 7.98 -0.80
N ALA A 26 -6.25 8.43 -1.76
CA ALA A 26 -7.53 7.80 -2.11
C ALA A 26 -7.40 6.89 -3.34
N SER A 27 -7.08 7.46 -4.49
CA SER A 27 -6.80 6.74 -5.74
C SER A 27 -5.91 7.62 -6.61
N ALA A 28 -5.04 7.04 -7.40
CA ALA A 28 -4.14 7.78 -8.30
C ALA A 28 -4.63 7.73 -9.75
N PRO A 29 -4.40 8.81 -10.54
CA PRO A 29 -4.53 8.75 -11.99
C PRO A 29 -3.50 7.76 -12.57
N LEU A 30 -3.93 6.99 -13.57
CA LEU A 30 -3.03 6.05 -14.26
C LEU A 30 -2.06 6.81 -15.17
N PRO A 31 -0.77 6.45 -15.19
CA PRO A 31 0.19 6.93 -16.19
C PRO A 31 -0.22 6.56 -17.62
N ARG A 32 0.18 7.35 -18.64
CA ARG A 32 -0.13 7.06 -20.06
C ARG A 32 0.36 5.67 -20.49
N ARG A 33 1.58 5.28 -20.13
CA ARG A 33 2.12 3.95 -20.49
C ARG A 33 1.34 2.80 -19.81
N THR A 34 0.76 3.03 -18.63
CA THR A 34 -0.11 2.06 -17.96
C THR A 34 -1.40 1.85 -18.75
N VAL A 35 -2.03 2.94 -19.19
CA VAL A 35 -3.24 2.89 -20.03
C VAL A 35 -2.92 2.23 -21.37
N ALA A 36 -1.81 2.60 -22.03
CA ALA A 36 -1.39 2.01 -23.29
C ALA A 36 -1.13 0.49 -23.15
N ARG A 37 -0.48 0.07 -22.05
CA ARG A 37 -0.22 -1.35 -21.80
C ARG A 37 -1.52 -2.13 -21.56
N LEU A 38 -2.45 -1.59 -20.78
CA LEU A 38 -3.76 -2.20 -20.53
C LEU A 38 -4.52 -2.41 -21.85
N THR A 39 -4.56 -1.38 -22.70
CA THR A 39 -5.21 -1.42 -24.01
C THR A 39 -4.56 -2.47 -24.92
N ALA A 40 -3.23 -2.48 -25.02
CA ALA A 40 -2.51 -3.45 -25.84
C ALA A 40 -2.74 -4.90 -25.38
N LEU A 41 -2.81 -5.16 -24.07
CA LEU A 41 -3.12 -6.47 -23.55
C LEU A 41 -4.55 -6.92 -23.86
N ALA A 42 -5.52 -6.01 -23.79
CA ALA A 42 -6.90 -6.28 -24.14
C ALA A 42 -7.07 -6.55 -25.66
N GLU A 43 -6.41 -5.77 -26.50
CA GLU A 43 -6.37 -5.98 -27.96
C GLU A 43 -5.71 -7.31 -28.34
N ALA A 44 -4.57 -7.63 -27.74
CA ALA A 44 -3.88 -8.92 -27.95
C ALA A 44 -4.80 -10.10 -27.57
N ALA A 45 -5.53 -9.99 -26.47
CA ALA A 45 -6.49 -11.03 -26.08
C ALA A 45 -7.64 -11.19 -27.08
N SER A 46 -8.15 -10.08 -27.63
CA SER A 46 -9.18 -10.09 -28.66
C SER A 46 -8.73 -10.77 -29.97
N LEU A 47 -7.48 -10.52 -30.35
CA LEU A 47 -6.93 -11.00 -31.64
C LEU A 47 -6.32 -12.40 -31.57
N GLN A 48 -5.78 -12.80 -30.41
CA GLN A 48 -4.97 -14.00 -30.27
C GLN A 48 -5.59 -15.05 -29.35
N GLY A 49 -6.52 -14.66 -28.47
CA GLY A 49 -7.16 -15.55 -27.51
C GLY A 49 -6.12 -16.24 -26.63
N ASP A 50 -6.16 -17.58 -26.61
CA ASP A 50 -5.26 -18.39 -25.76
C ASP A 50 -3.80 -18.38 -26.23
N ARG A 51 -3.51 -18.05 -27.49
CA ARG A 51 -2.13 -17.97 -28.00
C ARG A 51 -1.28 -16.95 -27.25
N ALA A 52 -1.89 -15.88 -26.70
CA ALA A 52 -1.22 -14.89 -25.86
C ALA A 52 -1.03 -15.32 -24.40
N TRP A 53 -1.40 -16.55 -24.02
CA TRP A 53 -1.41 -16.96 -22.61
C TRP A 53 0.00 -17.03 -22.01
N PHE A 54 0.94 -17.64 -22.72
CA PHE A 54 2.33 -17.77 -22.24
C PHE A 54 3.01 -16.40 -22.09
N ASP A 55 2.74 -15.47 -23.01
CA ASP A 55 3.26 -14.10 -22.93
C ASP A 55 2.71 -13.36 -21.71
N ARG A 56 1.41 -13.55 -21.41
CA ARG A 56 0.80 -12.99 -20.19
C ARG A 56 1.39 -13.57 -18.92
N VAL A 57 1.69 -14.86 -18.89
CA VAL A 57 2.36 -15.49 -17.73
C VAL A 57 3.78 -14.95 -17.56
N ALA A 58 4.56 -14.86 -18.63
CA ALA A 58 5.89 -14.29 -18.59
C ALA A 58 5.89 -12.83 -18.12
N GLU A 59 4.91 -12.05 -18.58
CA GLU A 59 4.71 -10.67 -18.14
C GLU A 59 4.40 -10.58 -16.64
N MET A 60 3.55 -11.44 -16.11
CA MET A 60 3.25 -11.47 -14.67
C MET A 60 4.51 -11.79 -13.84
N GLU A 61 5.37 -12.69 -14.29
CA GLU A 61 6.64 -12.99 -13.61
C GLU A 61 7.60 -11.79 -13.68
N ARG A 62 7.65 -11.08 -14.80
CA ARG A 62 8.41 -9.82 -14.91
C ARG A 62 7.92 -8.78 -13.91
N VAL A 63 6.60 -8.60 -13.81
CA VAL A 63 5.97 -7.66 -12.83
C VAL A 63 6.27 -8.08 -11.39
N ARG A 64 6.29 -9.38 -11.10
CA ARG A 64 6.68 -9.90 -9.78
C ARG A 64 8.11 -9.50 -9.42
N GLY A 65 9.04 -9.56 -10.37
CA GLY A 65 10.41 -9.09 -10.18
C GLY A 65 10.49 -7.58 -9.90
N LEU A 66 9.68 -6.76 -10.58
CA LEU A 66 9.61 -5.32 -10.32
C LEU A 66 9.03 -5.05 -8.91
N ALA A 67 7.98 -5.77 -8.53
CA ALA A 67 7.37 -5.65 -7.20
C ALA A 67 8.35 -6.05 -6.08
N ALA A 68 9.11 -7.13 -6.25
CA ALA A 68 10.13 -7.56 -5.31
C ALA A 68 11.19 -6.46 -5.07
N ARG A 69 11.63 -5.79 -6.15
CA ARG A 69 12.57 -4.66 -6.06
C ARG A 69 11.99 -3.47 -5.28
N LEU A 70 10.71 -3.13 -5.48
CA LEU A 70 10.06 -2.04 -4.74
C LEU A 70 9.90 -2.35 -3.25
N LEU A 71 9.65 -3.60 -2.93
CA LEU A 71 9.48 -4.07 -1.55
C LEU A 71 10.83 -4.24 -0.81
N GLY A 72 11.94 -4.31 -1.53
CA GLY A 72 13.22 -4.73 -0.97
C GLY A 72 13.21 -6.20 -0.56
N ALA A 73 12.40 -7.04 -1.25
CA ALA A 73 12.35 -8.48 -0.99
C ALA A 73 13.62 -9.16 -1.53
N LYS A 74 14.11 -10.14 -0.79
CA LYS A 74 15.32 -10.89 -1.13
C LYS A 74 15.12 -11.76 -2.38
N GLU A 75 13.96 -12.42 -2.42
CA GLU A 75 13.62 -13.37 -3.48
C GLU A 75 12.27 -13.04 -4.11
N THR A 76 12.16 -13.24 -5.42
CA THR A 76 10.88 -13.02 -6.13
C THR A 76 9.80 -14.01 -5.71
N CYS A 77 10.18 -15.19 -5.21
CA CYS A 77 9.24 -16.19 -4.72
C CYS A 77 8.52 -15.77 -3.43
N GLU A 78 8.97 -14.71 -2.75
CA GLU A 78 8.30 -14.13 -1.57
C GLU A 78 7.13 -13.21 -1.94
N VAL A 79 6.93 -12.93 -3.23
CA VAL A 79 5.87 -12.03 -3.70
C VAL A 79 4.78 -12.80 -4.43
N ALA A 80 3.53 -12.57 -4.04
CA ALA A 80 2.32 -12.99 -4.75
C ALA A 80 1.48 -11.78 -5.13
N PHE A 81 0.55 -11.99 -6.04
CA PHE A 81 -0.47 -11.02 -6.40
C PHE A 81 -1.78 -11.31 -5.66
N VAL A 82 -2.48 -10.27 -5.31
CA VAL A 82 -3.76 -10.28 -4.62
C VAL A 82 -4.71 -9.26 -5.25
N GLU A 83 -6.00 -9.41 -5.06
CA GLU A 83 -6.98 -8.48 -5.63
C GLU A 83 -6.93 -7.11 -4.95
N ASN A 84 -6.73 -7.09 -3.63
CA ASN A 84 -6.69 -5.87 -2.82
C ASN A 84 -6.11 -6.15 -1.42
N THR A 85 -5.84 -5.08 -0.66
CA THR A 85 -5.31 -5.14 0.70
C THR A 85 -6.18 -5.97 1.65
N SER A 86 -7.50 -5.81 1.59
CA SER A 86 -8.42 -6.54 2.47
C SER A 86 -8.31 -8.05 2.26
N THR A 87 -8.24 -8.51 1.01
CA THR A 87 -8.06 -9.94 0.68
C THR A 87 -6.72 -10.46 1.21
N GLY A 88 -5.64 -9.70 1.03
CA GLY A 88 -4.32 -10.13 1.49
C GLY A 88 -4.22 -10.21 3.02
N LEU A 89 -4.78 -9.25 3.75
CA LEU A 89 -4.81 -9.29 5.21
C LEU A 89 -5.74 -10.40 5.73
N SER A 90 -6.85 -10.68 5.03
CA SER A 90 -7.71 -11.82 5.36
C SER A 90 -6.99 -13.16 5.15
N TRP A 91 -6.13 -13.29 4.11
CA TRP A 91 -5.30 -14.50 3.95
C TRP A 91 -4.40 -14.75 5.16
N VAL A 92 -3.84 -13.68 5.73
CA VAL A 92 -3.01 -13.78 6.94
C VAL A 92 -3.86 -14.15 8.15
N ALA A 93 -4.94 -13.42 8.40
CA ALA A 93 -5.80 -13.62 9.54
C ALA A 93 -6.43 -15.02 9.58
N GLU A 94 -6.96 -15.49 8.46
CA GLU A 94 -7.65 -16.77 8.40
C GLU A 94 -6.71 -17.96 8.15
N GLY A 95 -5.53 -17.73 7.57
CA GLY A 95 -4.56 -18.78 7.23
C GLY A 95 -3.66 -19.22 8.38
N PHE A 96 -3.62 -18.50 9.48
CA PHE A 96 -2.80 -18.81 10.64
C PHE A 96 -3.51 -19.82 11.60
N PRO A 97 -2.80 -20.79 12.21
CA PRO A 97 -3.37 -21.79 13.09
C PRO A 97 -3.59 -21.26 14.52
N TRP A 98 -4.56 -20.40 14.67
CA TRP A 98 -4.93 -19.77 15.94
C TRP A 98 -5.31 -20.78 17.03
N ARG A 99 -5.06 -20.38 18.28
CA ARG A 99 -5.50 -21.12 19.48
C ARG A 99 -6.34 -20.18 20.36
N PRO A 100 -7.32 -20.68 21.07
CA PRO A 100 -8.04 -19.90 22.08
C PRO A 100 -7.07 -19.23 23.06
N GLY A 101 -7.28 -17.93 23.28
CA GLY A 101 -6.44 -17.10 24.13
C GLY A 101 -5.25 -16.44 23.42
N ASP A 102 -4.96 -16.76 22.14
CA ASP A 102 -4.00 -15.99 21.35
C ASP A 102 -4.51 -14.54 21.16
N ASN A 103 -3.59 -13.61 20.83
CA ASN A 103 -3.99 -12.25 20.50
C ASN A 103 -3.20 -11.65 19.33
N VAL A 104 -3.80 -10.60 18.74
CA VAL A 104 -3.19 -9.72 17.75
C VAL A 104 -3.16 -8.31 18.33
N VAL A 105 -2.04 -7.61 18.18
CA VAL A 105 -1.90 -6.20 18.56
C VAL A 105 -1.95 -5.33 17.33
N GLY A 106 -2.79 -4.29 17.35
CA GLY A 106 -2.96 -3.30 16.28
C GLY A 106 -3.14 -1.89 16.84
N ALA A 107 -3.71 -0.97 16.06
CA ALA A 107 -3.93 0.41 16.44
C ALA A 107 -5.38 0.88 16.18
N GLU A 108 -5.86 1.90 16.93
CA GLU A 108 -7.24 2.38 16.81
C GLU A 108 -7.56 3.05 15.48
N LEU A 109 -6.62 3.74 14.86
CA LEU A 109 -6.85 4.52 13.63
C LEU A 109 -6.48 3.78 12.35
N GLU A 110 -6.60 2.46 12.34
CA GLU A 110 -6.41 1.66 11.14
C GLU A 110 -7.56 1.84 10.13
N PHE A 111 -7.25 1.74 8.84
CA PHE A 111 -8.30 1.59 7.84
C PHE A 111 -8.98 0.23 8.01
N SER A 112 -10.27 0.16 7.76
CA SER A 112 -11.11 -1.02 7.99
C SER A 112 -10.57 -2.33 7.39
N SER A 113 -9.80 -2.25 6.30
CA SER A 113 -9.09 -3.42 5.73
C SER A 113 -8.11 -4.07 6.71
N ASN A 114 -7.52 -3.28 7.61
CA ASN A 114 -6.59 -3.75 8.65
C ASN A 114 -7.25 -3.80 10.04
N VAL A 115 -8.57 -3.90 10.10
CA VAL A 115 -9.36 -4.02 11.34
C VAL A 115 -10.24 -5.28 11.28
N TYR A 116 -11.11 -5.35 10.28
CA TYR A 116 -12.13 -6.39 10.22
C TYR A 116 -11.60 -7.82 10.16
N PRO A 117 -10.49 -8.14 9.43
CA PRO A 117 -9.92 -9.49 9.48
C PRO A 117 -9.53 -9.93 10.89
N TRP A 118 -8.98 -9.00 11.68
CA TRP A 118 -8.56 -9.28 13.07
C TRP A 118 -9.74 -9.36 14.03
N MET A 119 -10.74 -8.48 13.89
CA MET A 119 -11.98 -8.54 14.69
C MET A 119 -12.72 -9.85 14.52
N ARG A 120 -12.71 -10.41 13.30
CA ARG A 120 -13.35 -11.70 13.00
C ARG A 120 -12.71 -12.87 13.77
N LEU A 121 -11.48 -12.75 14.21
CA LEU A 121 -10.80 -13.80 14.97
C LEU A 121 -11.43 -14.04 16.35
N ALA A 122 -12.35 -13.19 16.80
CA ALA A 122 -13.16 -13.44 17.99
C ALA A 122 -13.94 -14.77 17.89
N ASP A 123 -14.29 -15.23 16.66
CA ASP A 123 -14.91 -16.53 16.42
C ASP A 123 -14.01 -17.73 16.81
N TYR A 124 -12.69 -17.47 16.94
CA TYR A 124 -11.67 -18.44 17.36
C TYR A 124 -11.16 -18.16 18.78
N GLU A 125 -11.85 -17.33 19.56
CA GLU A 125 -11.44 -16.90 20.91
C GLU A 125 -10.06 -16.19 20.92
N VAL A 126 -9.74 -15.43 19.84
CA VAL A 126 -8.54 -14.62 19.69
C VAL A 126 -8.88 -13.15 19.96
N GLU A 127 -8.10 -12.50 20.81
CA GLU A 127 -8.29 -11.11 21.16
C GLU A 127 -7.61 -10.17 20.16
N TYR A 128 -8.29 -9.09 19.73
CA TYR A 128 -7.68 -7.99 18.99
C TYR A 128 -7.47 -6.80 19.92
N ARG A 129 -6.22 -6.52 20.29
CA ARG A 129 -5.82 -5.44 21.19
C ARG A 129 -5.39 -4.22 20.42
N LEU A 130 -5.86 -3.06 20.83
CA LEU A 130 -5.61 -1.81 20.12
C LEU A 130 -4.81 -0.84 20.99
N VAL A 131 -3.69 -0.33 20.44
CA VAL A 131 -3.04 0.83 21.02
C VAL A 131 -3.81 2.10 20.61
N PRO A 132 -4.05 3.04 21.55
CA PRO A 132 -4.77 4.27 21.26
C PRO A 132 -3.95 5.20 20.33
N GLU A 133 -4.64 5.91 19.44
CA GLU A 133 -4.07 7.04 18.74
C GLU A 133 -4.08 8.28 19.64
N ARG A 134 -2.97 9.02 19.66
CA ARG A 134 -2.84 10.28 20.38
C ARG A 134 -2.25 11.35 19.45
N ASP A 135 -3.01 12.41 19.22
CA ASP A 135 -2.57 13.54 18.37
C ASP A 135 -2.10 13.11 16.97
N GLY A 136 -2.84 12.21 16.33
CA GLY A 136 -2.54 11.69 15.01
C GLY A 136 -1.42 10.64 14.96
N ARG A 137 -0.91 10.18 16.11
CA ARG A 137 0.27 9.33 16.25
C ARG A 137 -0.04 8.03 16.99
N ILE A 138 0.78 7.03 16.73
CA ILE A 138 0.83 5.76 17.46
C ILE A 138 2.17 5.68 18.16
N ASP A 139 2.16 5.53 19.48
CA ASP A 139 3.38 5.37 20.26
C ASP A 139 3.89 3.92 20.14
N PRO A 140 5.11 3.69 19.61
CA PRO A 140 5.63 2.36 19.45
C PRO A 140 5.93 1.65 20.80
N ASP A 141 6.17 2.38 21.90
CA ASP A 141 6.38 1.78 23.20
C ASP A 141 5.05 1.33 23.81
N GLU A 142 3.98 2.11 23.68
CA GLU A 142 2.63 1.69 24.07
C GLU A 142 2.19 0.46 23.24
N LEU A 143 2.43 0.46 21.92
CA LEU A 143 2.14 -0.68 21.05
C LEU A 143 2.86 -1.95 21.53
N LEU A 144 4.17 -1.87 21.72
CA LEU A 144 4.99 -2.99 22.13
C LEU A 144 4.73 -3.41 23.59
N GLY A 145 4.19 -2.52 24.40
CA GLY A 145 3.71 -2.79 25.76
C GLY A 145 2.47 -3.68 25.84
N LEU A 146 1.68 -3.74 24.75
CA LEU A 146 0.52 -4.65 24.64
C LEU A 146 0.90 -6.09 24.26
N VAL A 147 2.16 -6.30 23.81
CA VAL A 147 2.67 -7.61 23.37
C VAL A 147 3.02 -8.46 24.60
N ASP A 148 2.39 -9.64 24.72
CA ASP A 148 2.63 -10.64 25.75
C ASP A 148 2.94 -12.04 25.16
N ASP A 149 3.03 -13.06 26.02
CA ASP A 149 3.36 -14.43 25.61
C ASP A 149 2.31 -15.09 24.70
N ASN A 150 1.08 -14.55 24.68
CA ASN A 150 -0.02 -15.02 23.84
C ASN A 150 -0.12 -14.23 22.52
N THR A 151 0.67 -13.17 22.34
CA THR A 151 0.67 -12.39 21.12
C THR A 151 1.30 -13.17 19.97
N ARG A 152 0.55 -13.37 18.88
CA ARG A 152 1.05 -14.04 17.67
C ARG A 152 1.44 -13.07 16.59
N MET A 153 0.75 -11.92 16.50
CA MET A 153 1.00 -10.93 15.47
C MET A 153 0.90 -9.51 16.01
N VAL A 154 1.71 -8.63 15.43
CA VAL A 154 1.47 -7.18 15.40
C VAL A 154 1.04 -6.84 13.98
N ALA A 155 -0.16 -6.26 13.84
CA ALA A 155 -0.73 -5.87 12.56
C ALA A 155 -0.93 -4.35 12.51
N LEU A 156 -0.19 -3.66 11.63
CA LEU A 156 -0.12 -2.19 11.64
C LEU A 156 0.00 -1.62 10.22
N SER A 157 -0.61 -0.47 9.96
CA SER A 157 -0.31 0.30 8.76
C SER A 157 1.03 1.01 8.88
N TRP A 158 1.85 0.94 7.82
CA TRP A 158 3.11 1.70 7.73
C TRP A 158 2.86 3.20 7.81
N VAL A 159 1.82 3.66 7.08
CA VAL A 159 1.36 5.05 7.11
C VAL A 159 -0.13 5.07 7.39
N GLN A 160 -0.54 5.79 8.42
CA GLN A 160 -1.94 5.91 8.82
C GLN A 160 -2.73 6.75 7.80
N TYR A 161 -3.86 6.22 7.32
CA TYR A 161 -4.63 6.83 6.23
C TYR A 161 -5.27 8.17 6.60
N ALA A 162 -5.61 8.35 7.87
CA ALA A 162 -6.31 9.52 8.37
C ALA A 162 -5.39 10.65 8.85
N SER A 163 -4.25 10.30 9.45
CA SER A 163 -3.29 11.26 9.99
C SER A 163 -2.02 11.41 9.16
N GLY A 164 -1.67 10.43 8.33
CA GLY A 164 -0.39 10.40 7.61
C GLY A 164 0.80 10.06 8.52
N PHE A 165 0.57 9.67 9.77
CA PHE A 165 1.64 9.21 10.66
C PHE A 165 2.36 8.00 10.05
N ARG A 166 3.68 8.05 10.02
CA ARG A 166 4.52 6.96 9.56
C ARG A 166 5.15 6.23 10.75
N SER A 167 4.84 4.95 10.89
CA SER A 167 5.37 4.06 11.92
C SER A 167 6.85 3.71 11.65
N ASP A 168 7.65 3.58 12.70
CA ASP A 168 9.03 3.08 12.64
C ASP A 168 9.01 1.54 12.52
N LEU A 169 8.90 1.05 11.27
CA LEU A 169 8.85 -0.39 11.00
C LEU A 169 10.09 -1.12 11.52
N ALA A 170 11.28 -0.53 11.36
CA ALA A 170 12.53 -1.15 11.76
C ALA A 170 12.60 -1.38 13.29
N ARG A 171 12.08 -0.43 14.07
CA ARG A 171 12.01 -0.57 15.55
C ARG A 171 11.01 -1.65 15.94
N ILE A 172 9.79 -1.57 15.40
CA ILE A 172 8.69 -2.49 15.74
C ILE A 172 9.03 -3.89 15.24
N GLY A 173 9.49 -4.05 14.01
CA GLY A 173 9.82 -5.33 13.41
C GLY A 173 10.96 -6.06 14.14
N ARG A 174 12.01 -5.35 14.56
CA ARG A 174 13.06 -5.96 15.39
C ARG A 174 12.52 -6.47 16.73
N ALA A 175 11.72 -5.65 17.40
CA ALA A 175 11.12 -6.04 18.68
C ALA A 175 10.17 -7.24 18.55
N CYS A 176 9.39 -7.30 17.46
CA CYS A 176 8.55 -8.46 17.14
C CYS A 176 9.40 -9.71 16.90
N ARG A 177 10.45 -9.60 16.09
CA ARG A 177 11.35 -10.72 15.76
C ARG A 177 12.06 -11.28 17.00
N GLU A 178 12.52 -10.42 17.90
CA GLU A 178 13.16 -10.82 19.17
C GLU A 178 12.20 -11.57 20.09
N ARG A 179 10.91 -11.26 20.02
CA ARG A 179 9.86 -11.91 20.85
C ARG A 179 9.19 -13.10 20.14
N GLY A 180 9.58 -13.44 18.91
CA GLY A 180 8.94 -14.50 18.12
C GLY A 180 7.53 -14.17 17.66
N VAL A 181 7.16 -12.89 17.61
CA VAL A 181 5.87 -12.36 17.13
C VAL A 181 5.98 -12.00 15.65
N LEU A 182 4.97 -12.31 14.85
CA LEU A 182 4.92 -11.99 13.44
C LEU A 182 4.57 -10.52 13.23
N PHE A 183 5.25 -9.87 12.27
CA PHE A 183 4.98 -8.47 11.93
C PHE A 183 4.32 -8.36 10.56
N VAL A 184 3.03 -7.99 10.57
CA VAL A 184 2.15 -7.85 9.40
C VAL A 184 1.90 -6.37 9.14
N VAL A 185 2.21 -5.90 7.93
CA VAL A 185 2.16 -4.47 7.62
C VAL A 185 1.27 -4.19 6.41
N ASP A 186 0.27 -3.33 6.58
CA ASP A 186 -0.40 -2.68 5.46
C ASP A 186 0.48 -1.55 4.94
N VAL A 187 1.04 -1.72 3.76
CA VAL A 187 1.97 -0.75 3.15
C VAL A 187 1.32 0.12 2.07
N ILE A 188 -0.02 0.05 1.92
CA ILE A 188 -0.76 0.72 0.83
C ILE A 188 -0.56 2.25 0.81
N GLN A 189 -0.36 2.89 1.96
CA GLN A 189 -0.21 4.36 2.04
C GLN A 189 1.25 4.83 1.99
N GLY A 190 2.20 3.90 1.96
CA GLY A 190 3.62 4.22 1.91
C GLY A 190 4.32 3.75 0.65
N LEU A 191 4.01 2.54 0.17
CA LEU A 191 4.70 1.89 -0.95
C LEU A 191 4.44 2.63 -2.26
N GLY A 192 5.50 3.09 -2.91
CA GLY A 192 5.45 3.94 -4.11
C GLY A 192 5.69 5.43 -3.82
N ALA A 193 5.47 5.89 -2.58
CA ALA A 193 5.79 7.25 -2.12
C ALA A 193 7.05 7.30 -1.26
N LEU A 194 7.31 6.23 -0.53
CA LEU A 194 8.43 6.05 0.38
C LEU A 194 9.22 4.81 0.01
N THR A 195 10.47 4.72 0.45
CA THR A 195 11.33 3.55 0.25
C THR A 195 11.11 2.54 1.37
N LEU A 196 10.72 1.32 1.01
CA LEU A 196 10.56 0.16 1.89
C LEU A 196 11.71 -0.82 1.68
N ASP A 197 12.10 -1.49 2.75
CA ASP A 197 13.02 -2.62 2.72
C ASP A 197 12.52 -3.63 3.76
N VAL A 198 11.75 -4.61 3.30
CA VAL A 198 11.08 -5.58 4.19
C VAL A 198 12.05 -6.43 5.00
N GLU A 199 13.26 -6.69 4.47
CA GLU A 199 14.29 -7.45 5.17
C GLU A 199 14.91 -6.63 6.31
N ARG A 200 15.39 -5.41 5.99
CA ARG A 200 15.96 -4.49 6.98
C ARG A 200 14.97 -4.15 8.07
N ASP A 201 13.73 -3.92 7.70
CA ASP A 201 12.67 -3.47 8.60
C ASP A 201 11.98 -4.64 9.33
N CYS A 202 12.46 -5.87 9.11
CA CYS A 202 11.98 -7.10 9.74
C CYS A 202 10.48 -7.36 9.55
N VAL A 203 9.93 -6.98 8.40
CA VAL A 203 8.54 -7.21 8.04
C VAL A 203 8.37 -8.66 7.59
N ASP A 204 7.39 -9.37 8.15
CA ASP A 204 7.12 -10.76 7.80
C ASP A 204 6.10 -10.88 6.68
N VAL A 205 5.08 -10.01 6.69
CA VAL A 205 4.07 -9.91 5.65
C VAL A 205 3.83 -8.44 5.34
N ALA A 206 3.79 -8.09 4.04
CA ALA A 206 3.40 -6.76 3.59
C ALA A 206 2.30 -6.88 2.52
N VAL A 207 1.27 -6.03 2.62
CA VAL A 207 0.15 -6.03 1.69
C VAL A 207 -0.14 -4.62 1.20
N ALA A 208 -0.40 -4.48 -0.11
CA ALA A 208 -0.87 -3.21 -0.68
C ALA A 208 -1.73 -3.44 -1.93
N SER A 209 -2.86 -2.75 -2.04
CA SER A 209 -3.50 -2.51 -3.35
C SER A 209 -2.67 -1.49 -4.15
N THR A 210 -2.78 -1.53 -5.47
CA THR A 210 -1.87 -0.76 -6.35
C THR A 210 -2.42 0.60 -6.80
N HIS A 211 -3.71 0.85 -6.62
CA HIS A 211 -4.43 2.02 -7.16
C HIS A 211 -4.13 3.37 -6.48
N LYS A 212 -3.22 3.39 -5.50
CA LYS A 212 -2.81 4.62 -4.81
C LYS A 212 -1.40 5.03 -5.25
N TRP A 213 -0.45 4.94 -4.34
CA TRP A 213 0.92 5.40 -4.56
C TRP A 213 1.73 4.55 -5.56
N LEU A 214 1.26 3.33 -5.87
CA LEU A 214 1.85 2.50 -6.93
C LEU A 214 1.34 2.86 -8.33
N LEU A 215 0.40 3.81 -8.46
CA LEU A 215 -0.13 4.31 -9.74
C LEU A 215 -0.75 3.20 -10.63
N GLY A 216 -1.12 2.07 -10.02
CA GLY A 216 -1.62 0.88 -10.73
C GLY A 216 -3.14 0.82 -10.83
N PRO A 217 -3.67 -0.13 -11.62
CA PRO A 217 -5.11 -0.34 -11.73
C PRO A 217 -5.74 -0.88 -10.44
N GLU A 218 -7.02 -0.56 -10.23
CA GLU A 218 -7.84 -1.22 -9.20
C GLU A 218 -7.98 -2.73 -9.48
N GLY A 219 -8.26 -3.51 -8.45
CA GLY A 219 -8.38 -4.98 -8.56
C GLY A 219 -7.03 -5.67 -8.75
N THR A 220 -5.95 -5.01 -8.41
CA THR A 220 -4.59 -5.56 -8.33
C THR A 220 -3.91 -5.14 -7.02
N GLY A 221 -3.09 -6.03 -6.47
CA GLY A 221 -2.37 -5.82 -5.23
C GLY A 221 -1.13 -6.68 -5.15
N LEU A 222 -0.26 -6.32 -4.22
CA LEU A 222 0.96 -7.03 -3.88
C LEU A 222 0.80 -7.67 -2.50
N PHE A 223 1.27 -8.89 -2.39
CA PHE A 223 1.34 -9.67 -1.15
C PHE A 223 2.76 -10.20 -1.01
N TYR A 224 3.49 -9.67 -0.05
CA TYR A 224 4.81 -10.18 0.34
C TYR A 224 4.65 -11.07 1.57
N ILE A 225 5.33 -12.19 1.58
CA ILE A 225 5.50 -13.05 2.75
C ILE A 225 6.91 -13.62 2.76
N SER A 226 7.63 -13.39 3.87
CA SER A 226 8.99 -13.88 4.05
C SER A 226 9.02 -15.41 4.05
N GLN A 227 10.01 -16.01 3.36
CA GLN A 227 10.27 -17.45 3.40
C GLN A 227 10.43 -17.98 4.83
N ARG A 228 10.87 -17.14 5.75
CA ARG A 228 11.05 -17.50 7.17
C ARG A 228 9.75 -17.92 7.84
N VAL A 229 8.61 -17.36 7.43
CA VAL A 229 7.31 -17.53 8.10
C VAL A 229 6.24 -18.17 7.23
N ILE A 230 6.50 -18.38 5.95
CA ILE A 230 5.48 -18.82 4.99
C ILE A 230 4.82 -20.15 5.39
N ASP A 231 5.54 -21.04 6.02
CA ASP A 231 5.05 -22.36 6.44
C ASP A 231 4.16 -22.30 7.70
N HIS A 232 4.09 -21.17 8.38
CA HIS A 232 3.10 -20.94 9.44
C HIS A 232 1.69 -20.73 8.88
N PHE A 233 1.57 -20.42 7.60
CA PHE A 233 0.29 -20.08 6.97
C PHE A 233 -0.19 -21.17 6.03
N ARG A 234 -1.48 -21.44 6.10
CA ARG A 234 -2.19 -22.33 5.17
C ARG A 234 -2.98 -21.50 4.16
N PRO A 235 -2.76 -21.67 2.86
CA PRO A 235 -3.60 -21.01 1.87
C PRO A 235 -5.08 -21.41 2.05
N LEU A 236 -5.96 -20.39 2.09
CA LEU A 236 -7.40 -20.61 2.26
C LEU A 236 -8.08 -21.13 0.99
N ARG A 237 -7.48 -20.87 -0.15
CA ARG A 237 -8.00 -21.23 -1.46
C ARG A 237 -6.99 -22.12 -2.16
N ALA A 238 -7.42 -23.35 -2.45
CA ALA A 238 -6.68 -24.26 -3.31
C ALA A 238 -7.12 -24.08 -4.76
N GLY A 239 -6.16 -24.14 -5.67
CA GLY A 239 -6.44 -24.12 -7.09
C GLY A 239 -5.22 -24.51 -7.91
N TRP A 240 -5.38 -24.60 -9.21
CA TRP A 240 -4.36 -25.15 -10.11
C TRP A 240 -3.03 -24.36 -10.10
N ARG A 241 -3.05 -23.07 -9.73
CA ARG A 241 -1.83 -22.25 -9.63
C ARG A 241 -1.13 -22.34 -8.28
N SER A 242 -1.83 -22.73 -7.23
CA SER A 242 -1.26 -22.79 -5.89
C SER A 242 -0.40 -24.02 -5.63
N THR A 243 -0.41 -25.00 -6.53
CA THR A 243 0.38 -26.24 -6.41
C THR A 243 1.77 -26.11 -7.02
N ARG A 244 2.68 -26.98 -6.57
CA ARG A 244 4.06 -27.01 -7.05
C ARG A 244 4.15 -27.34 -8.55
N ILE A 245 3.26 -28.22 -9.04
CA ILE A 245 3.16 -28.60 -10.44
C ILE A 245 1.79 -28.18 -10.96
N PRO A 246 1.65 -26.97 -11.55
CA PRO A 246 0.40 -26.55 -12.19
C PRO A 246 0.13 -27.43 -13.42
N PHE A 247 -1.16 -27.58 -13.78
CA PHE A 247 -1.59 -28.37 -14.96
C PHE A 247 -1.40 -29.88 -14.89
N GLN A 248 -1.50 -30.48 -13.70
CA GLN A 248 -1.70 -31.92 -13.61
C GLN A 248 -3.16 -32.27 -13.90
N TRP A 249 -3.38 -32.93 -15.04
CA TRP A 249 -4.73 -33.23 -15.54
C TRP A 249 -5.31 -34.59 -15.08
N LYS A 250 -4.48 -35.45 -14.54
CA LYS A 250 -4.90 -36.82 -14.17
C LYS A 250 -4.55 -37.23 -12.74
N ASP A 251 -3.34 -36.94 -12.32
CA ASP A 251 -2.84 -37.30 -11.00
C ASP A 251 -2.82 -36.04 -10.12
N TYR A 252 -3.95 -35.76 -9.48
CA TYR A 252 -4.07 -34.54 -8.65
C TYR A 252 -3.17 -34.63 -7.42
N ASP A 253 -2.25 -33.68 -7.31
CA ASP A 253 -1.36 -33.51 -6.16
C ASP A 253 -1.52 -32.11 -5.59
N LEU A 254 -1.97 -32.01 -4.32
CA LEU A 254 -2.15 -30.74 -3.61
C LEU A 254 -0.85 -30.30 -2.89
N THR A 255 0.32 -30.74 -3.31
CA THR A 255 1.57 -30.20 -2.78
C THR A 255 1.67 -28.74 -3.15
N TRP A 256 1.68 -27.87 -2.12
CA TRP A 256 1.73 -26.42 -2.30
C TRP A 256 3.02 -25.95 -2.98
N ASN A 257 2.93 -24.86 -3.72
CA ASN A 257 4.10 -24.10 -4.17
C ASN A 257 4.95 -23.68 -2.97
N GLU A 258 6.25 -23.74 -3.10
CA GLU A 258 7.19 -23.42 -1.99
C GLU A 258 7.22 -21.91 -1.65
N GLY A 259 6.89 -21.05 -2.63
CA GLY A 259 6.85 -19.59 -2.45
C GLY A 259 5.44 -19.03 -2.25
N ALA A 260 5.36 -17.71 -2.25
CA ALA A 260 4.12 -16.95 -2.07
C ALA A 260 3.05 -17.27 -3.12
N LYS A 261 3.43 -17.82 -4.28
CA LYS A 261 2.47 -18.29 -5.31
C LYS A 261 1.48 -19.32 -4.79
N ARG A 262 1.75 -19.99 -3.66
CA ARG A 262 0.77 -20.88 -3.02
C ARG A 262 -0.56 -20.18 -2.68
N PHE A 263 -0.55 -18.85 -2.57
CA PHE A 263 -1.74 -18.04 -2.32
C PHE A 263 -2.49 -17.64 -3.59
N GLU A 264 -1.92 -17.84 -4.79
CA GLU A 264 -2.55 -17.58 -6.07
C GLU A 264 -3.33 -18.81 -6.55
N SER A 265 -4.63 -18.85 -6.30
CA SER A 265 -5.42 -20.07 -6.53
C SER A 265 -5.77 -20.34 -8.00
N GLY A 266 -5.89 -19.30 -8.84
CA GLY A 266 -6.39 -19.49 -10.21
C GLY A 266 -5.98 -18.37 -11.17
N SER A 267 -6.78 -18.17 -12.21
CA SER A 267 -6.55 -17.11 -13.18
C SER A 267 -6.61 -15.74 -12.50
N MET A 268 -5.52 -15.00 -12.57
CA MET A 268 -5.38 -13.68 -12.01
C MET A 268 -5.86 -12.62 -13.01
N ASN A 269 -6.03 -11.36 -12.53
CA ASN A 269 -6.26 -10.20 -13.39
C ASN A 269 -4.99 -9.88 -14.21
N GLY A 270 -4.71 -10.71 -15.23
CA GLY A 270 -3.48 -10.58 -16.04
C GLY A 270 -3.36 -9.25 -16.79
N TYR A 271 -4.49 -8.63 -17.15
CA TYR A 271 -4.50 -7.32 -17.80
C TYR A 271 -4.08 -6.22 -16.83
N GLY A 272 -4.70 -6.21 -15.65
CA GLY A 272 -4.35 -5.25 -14.59
C GLY A 272 -2.92 -5.43 -14.10
N LEU A 273 -2.45 -6.67 -13.93
CA LEU A 273 -1.08 -6.96 -13.50
C LEU A 273 -0.05 -6.55 -14.56
N GLY A 274 -0.31 -6.82 -15.85
CA GLY A 274 0.59 -6.37 -16.90
C GLY A 274 0.63 -4.83 -17.02
N ALA A 275 -0.51 -4.17 -16.82
CA ALA A 275 -0.57 -2.71 -16.76
C ALA A 275 0.16 -2.15 -15.51
N LEU A 276 0.04 -2.82 -14.35
CA LEU A 276 0.81 -2.50 -13.16
C LEU A 276 2.31 -2.48 -13.44
N GLY A 277 2.81 -3.42 -14.24
CA GLY A 277 4.22 -3.44 -14.64
C GLY A 277 4.70 -2.11 -15.21
N ALA A 278 3.92 -1.49 -16.07
CA ALA A 278 4.23 -0.17 -16.63
C ALA A 278 4.23 0.95 -15.56
N SER A 279 3.31 0.89 -14.57
CA SER A 279 3.31 1.83 -13.43
C SER A 279 4.55 1.69 -12.58
N LEU A 280 4.96 0.44 -12.28
CA LEU A 280 6.17 0.17 -11.49
C LEU A 280 7.43 0.64 -12.21
N GLU A 281 7.48 0.50 -13.54
CA GLU A 281 8.58 1.04 -14.37
C GLU A 281 8.68 2.56 -14.29
N VAL A 282 7.53 3.29 -14.29
CA VAL A 282 7.52 4.75 -14.07
C VAL A 282 8.16 5.12 -12.75
N LEU A 283 7.80 4.42 -11.66
CA LEU A 283 8.35 4.68 -10.32
C LEU A 283 9.85 4.36 -10.25
N LEU A 284 10.28 3.25 -10.86
CA LEU A 284 11.69 2.86 -10.89
C LEU A 284 12.53 3.80 -11.76
N GLU A 285 11.98 4.28 -12.88
CA GLU A 285 12.61 5.29 -13.74
C GLU A 285 12.72 6.64 -13.03
N ALA A 286 11.70 7.05 -12.29
CA ALA A 286 11.74 8.25 -11.45
C ALA A 286 12.81 8.14 -10.34
N GLY A 287 13.14 6.92 -9.92
CA GLY A 287 14.04 6.64 -8.81
C GLY A 287 13.35 6.82 -7.44
N LEU A 288 13.24 5.74 -6.69
CA LEU A 288 12.45 5.72 -5.44
C LEU A 288 12.90 6.76 -4.42
N ASP A 289 14.19 7.05 -4.33
CA ASP A 289 14.70 8.09 -3.44
C ASP A 289 14.35 9.51 -3.93
N ALA A 290 14.32 9.74 -5.25
CA ALA A 290 13.89 11.01 -5.81
C ALA A 290 12.39 11.22 -5.60
N VAL A 291 11.58 10.18 -5.81
CA VAL A 291 10.14 10.17 -5.50
C VAL A 291 9.91 10.53 -4.03
N LYS A 292 10.56 9.83 -3.10
CA LYS A 292 10.46 10.08 -1.66
C LYS A 292 10.81 11.52 -1.29
N ARG A 293 11.95 12.03 -1.78
CA ARG A 293 12.37 13.42 -1.50
C ARG A 293 11.35 14.42 -1.98
N GLN A 294 10.84 14.26 -3.21
CA GLN A 294 9.85 15.17 -3.78
C GLN A 294 8.52 15.12 -3.03
N VAL A 295 8.01 13.92 -2.75
CA VAL A 295 6.75 13.73 -2.00
C VAL A 295 6.84 14.37 -0.60
N LEU A 296 7.94 14.15 0.13
CA LEU A 296 8.12 14.71 1.46
C LEU A 296 8.31 16.23 1.42
N ALA A 297 9.00 16.78 0.42
CA ALA A 297 9.15 18.22 0.25
C ALA A 297 7.80 18.91 -0.02
N LEU A 298 6.96 18.33 -0.89
CA LEU A 298 5.62 18.83 -1.15
C LEU A 298 4.70 18.73 0.07
N ALA A 299 4.80 17.62 0.83
CA ALA A 299 4.07 17.47 2.08
C ALA A 299 4.50 18.50 3.14
N ASP A 300 5.79 18.79 3.24
CA ASP A 300 6.31 19.83 4.12
C ASP A 300 5.80 21.22 3.75
N ARG A 301 5.84 21.57 2.45
CA ARG A 301 5.31 22.84 1.95
C ARG A 301 3.81 22.95 2.26
N THR A 302 3.06 21.88 2.01
CA THR A 302 1.62 21.80 2.33
C THR A 302 1.36 22.06 3.81
N ALA A 303 2.08 21.38 4.70
CA ALA A 303 1.87 21.52 6.15
C ALA A 303 2.13 22.95 6.61
N ARG A 304 3.28 23.53 6.24
CA ARG A 304 3.60 24.95 6.60
C ARG A 304 2.58 25.93 6.06
N GLY A 305 2.18 25.77 4.77
CA GLY A 305 1.21 26.68 4.19
C GLY A 305 -0.20 26.57 4.79
N LEU A 306 -0.57 25.41 5.33
CA LEU A 306 -1.80 25.23 6.10
C LEU A 306 -1.71 25.88 7.48
N GLU A 307 -0.58 25.72 8.21
CA GLU A 307 -0.34 26.36 9.52
C GLU A 307 -0.37 27.88 9.42
N GLU A 308 0.23 28.47 8.37
CA GLU A 308 0.19 29.92 8.08
C GLU A 308 -1.24 30.45 7.85
N ARG A 309 -2.22 29.56 7.57
CA ARG A 309 -3.64 29.88 7.35
C ARG A 309 -4.53 29.48 8.53
N GLY A 310 -3.93 29.20 9.66
CA GLY A 310 -4.69 28.89 10.91
C GLY A 310 -5.16 27.44 11.03
N PHE A 311 -4.72 26.54 10.14
CA PHE A 311 -5.00 25.12 10.29
C PHE A 311 -4.11 24.51 11.38
N GLN A 312 -4.67 23.61 12.14
CA GLN A 312 -3.92 22.71 13.00
C GLN A 312 -3.54 21.45 12.20
N VAL A 313 -2.25 21.30 11.87
CA VAL A 313 -1.74 20.12 11.19
C VAL A 313 -1.67 18.95 12.17
N VAL A 314 -2.45 17.89 11.90
CA VAL A 314 -2.52 16.66 12.71
C VAL A 314 -1.40 15.70 12.33
N SER A 315 -0.96 15.73 11.07
CA SER A 315 0.15 14.89 10.58
C SER A 315 1.44 15.21 11.32
N SER A 316 2.04 14.23 11.95
CA SER A 316 3.32 14.43 12.66
C SER A 316 4.39 14.99 11.72
N ARG A 317 5.10 16.00 12.20
CA ARG A 317 6.25 16.62 11.51
C ARG A 317 7.58 16.22 12.15
N ARG A 318 7.58 15.27 13.09
CA ARG A 318 8.79 14.77 13.73
C ARG A 318 9.65 13.98 12.72
N PRO A 319 10.98 14.01 12.84
CA PRO A 319 11.87 13.21 12.01
C PRO A 319 11.49 11.72 12.05
N GLY A 320 11.35 11.09 10.88
CA GLY A 320 10.97 9.68 10.79
C GLY A 320 9.46 9.39 10.74
N GLU A 321 8.60 10.34 11.15
CA GLU A 321 7.15 10.15 11.23
C GLU A 321 6.37 10.77 10.05
N THR A 322 7.05 11.49 9.16
CA THR A 322 6.43 12.18 8.01
C THR A 322 6.15 11.23 6.84
N SER A 323 5.07 11.50 6.11
CA SER A 323 4.68 10.79 4.88
C SER A 323 4.21 11.76 3.79
N GLY A 324 3.73 11.23 2.67
CA GLY A 324 3.09 12.00 1.61
C GLY A 324 1.68 12.51 1.95
N ILE A 325 1.13 12.15 3.10
CA ILE A 325 -0.20 12.58 3.54
C ILE A 325 -0.04 13.73 4.53
N VAL A 326 -0.78 14.82 4.28
CA VAL A 326 -0.94 15.92 5.23
C VAL A 326 -2.42 16.03 5.58
N ALA A 327 -2.74 15.84 6.85
CA ALA A 327 -4.06 15.98 7.42
C ALA A 327 -4.09 17.15 8.40
N ALA A 328 -5.14 17.97 8.34
CA ALA A 328 -5.29 19.14 9.19
C ALA A 328 -6.75 19.39 9.54
N THR A 329 -6.97 20.09 10.63
CA THR A 329 -8.30 20.61 11.04
C THR A 329 -8.26 22.14 11.07
N HIS A 330 -9.43 22.76 11.01
CA HIS A 330 -9.58 24.21 11.19
C HIS A 330 -10.82 24.47 12.05
N PRO A 331 -10.78 25.42 12.99
CA PRO A 331 -11.90 25.64 13.92
C PRO A 331 -13.18 26.09 13.21
N ASP A 332 -13.04 26.87 12.12
CA ASP A 332 -14.18 27.52 11.44
C ASP A 332 -14.50 26.94 10.05
N LEU A 333 -13.70 25.97 9.56
CA LEU A 333 -13.84 25.44 8.19
C LEU A 333 -14.10 23.94 8.20
N GLU A 334 -15.26 23.55 7.70
CA GLU A 334 -15.61 22.14 7.55
C GLU A 334 -14.82 21.50 6.41
N PRO A 335 -14.15 20.35 6.62
CA PRO A 335 -13.34 19.70 5.59
C PRO A 335 -14.10 19.38 4.30
N ARG A 336 -15.38 19.02 4.40
CA ARG A 336 -16.22 18.70 3.21
C ARG A 336 -16.52 19.94 2.37
N ASP A 337 -16.72 21.10 3.01
CA ASP A 337 -16.97 22.37 2.32
C ASP A 337 -15.70 22.86 1.63
N LEU A 338 -14.52 22.67 2.25
CA LEU A 338 -13.21 22.93 1.63
C LEU A 338 -13.03 22.09 0.37
N VAL A 339 -13.29 20.78 0.43
CA VAL A 339 -13.20 19.88 -0.73
C VAL A 339 -14.11 20.34 -1.87
N LYS A 340 -15.35 20.73 -1.56
CA LYS A 340 -16.30 21.24 -2.55
C LYS A 340 -15.83 22.55 -3.18
N ARG A 341 -15.37 23.51 -2.38
CA ARG A 341 -14.86 24.82 -2.83
C ARG A 341 -13.64 24.67 -3.73
N LEU A 342 -12.67 23.85 -3.33
CA LEU A 342 -11.47 23.57 -4.10
C LEU A 342 -11.79 22.82 -5.41
N GLY A 343 -12.74 21.88 -5.38
CA GLY A 343 -13.20 21.17 -6.55
C GLY A 343 -13.80 22.09 -7.62
N GLN A 344 -14.44 23.20 -7.25
CA GLN A 344 -14.94 24.21 -8.18
C GLN A 344 -13.81 24.99 -8.89
N GLN A 345 -12.58 24.87 -8.40
CA GLN A 345 -11.37 25.49 -8.97
C GLN A 345 -10.42 24.46 -9.59
N ASP A 346 -10.93 23.26 -9.91
CA ASP A 346 -10.16 22.14 -10.45
C ASP A 346 -9.00 21.71 -9.54
N ILE A 347 -9.21 21.74 -8.20
CA ILE A 347 -8.25 21.27 -7.21
C ILE A 347 -8.86 20.08 -6.46
N VAL A 348 -8.24 18.91 -6.58
CA VAL A 348 -8.76 17.65 -6.05
C VAL A 348 -8.01 17.26 -4.77
N VAL A 349 -8.72 17.29 -3.65
CA VAL A 349 -8.25 16.95 -2.30
C VAL A 349 -9.29 16.05 -1.63
N ALA A 350 -9.12 15.67 -0.36
CA ALA A 350 -10.07 14.82 0.34
C ALA A 350 -10.43 15.33 1.74
N ALA A 351 -11.59 14.91 2.22
CA ALA A 351 -11.93 14.89 3.64
C ALA A 351 -11.91 13.44 4.14
N ARG A 352 -11.30 13.18 5.28
CA ARG A 352 -11.29 11.87 5.94
C ARG A 352 -11.52 12.05 7.44
N ALA A 353 -12.57 11.37 7.94
CA ALA A 353 -13.11 11.65 9.24
C ALA A 353 -13.45 13.17 9.35
N ASP A 354 -12.95 13.85 10.36
CA ASP A 354 -13.07 15.28 10.61
C ASP A 354 -11.88 16.11 10.07
N ARG A 355 -11.06 15.54 9.19
CA ARG A 355 -9.78 16.12 8.75
C ARG A 355 -9.80 16.45 7.25
N PHE A 356 -9.32 17.65 6.92
CA PHE A 356 -8.92 18.01 5.55
C PHE A 356 -7.60 17.30 5.22
N ARG A 357 -7.54 16.59 4.07
CA ARG A 357 -6.40 15.76 3.71
C ARG A 357 -5.88 16.09 2.32
N VAL A 358 -4.59 16.34 2.23
CA VAL A 358 -3.83 16.61 1.01
C VAL A 358 -2.78 15.52 0.84
N SER A 359 -2.64 14.97 -0.35
CA SER A 359 -1.68 13.89 -0.63
C SER A 359 -1.10 14.02 -2.03
N PRO A 360 -0.05 14.86 -2.21
CA PRO A 360 0.67 15.04 -3.47
C PRO A 360 1.55 13.83 -3.79
N HIS A 361 1.80 13.60 -5.09
CA HIS A 361 2.77 12.62 -5.56
C HIS A 361 3.99 13.30 -6.20
N PHE A 362 5.00 12.52 -6.61
CA PHE A 362 6.27 13.03 -7.12
C PHE A 362 6.14 13.95 -8.34
N TYR A 363 5.09 13.80 -9.13
CA TYR A 363 4.87 14.61 -10.33
C TYR A 363 4.13 15.94 -10.06
N ASN A 364 3.63 16.17 -8.84
CA ASN A 364 3.10 17.47 -8.46
C ASN A 364 4.23 18.50 -8.27
N THR A 365 3.88 19.77 -8.41
CA THR A 365 4.81 20.89 -8.29
C THR A 365 4.53 21.76 -7.06
N GLU A 366 5.48 22.60 -6.69
CA GLU A 366 5.30 23.57 -5.61
C GLU A 366 4.22 24.59 -5.95
N GLU A 367 4.14 25.01 -7.22
CA GLU A 367 3.13 25.95 -7.72
C GLU A 367 1.72 25.37 -7.59
N GLU A 368 1.55 24.05 -7.74
CA GLU A 368 0.27 23.38 -7.51
C GLU A 368 -0.15 23.42 -6.04
N ILE A 369 0.81 23.24 -5.13
CA ILE A 369 0.56 23.39 -3.69
C ILE A 369 0.20 24.85 -3.37
N ASP A 370 0.95 25.83 -3.89
CA ASP A 370 0.67 27.25 -3.68
C ASP A 370 -0.69 27.67 -4.21
N ARG A 371 -1.08 27.15 -5.40
CA ARG A 371 -2.42 27.37 -5.95
C ARG A 371 -3.52 26.81 -5.05
N MET A 372 -3.33 25.62 -4.50
CA MET A 372 -4.27 25.02 -3.55
C MET A 372 -4.35 25.88 -2.27
N LEU A 373 -3.22 26.29 -1.70
CA LEU A 373 -3.16 27.13 -0.51
C LEU A 373 -3.78 28.52 -0.73
N ALA A 374 -3.64 29.12 -1.90
CA ALA A 374 -4.23 30.41 -2.23
C ALA A 374 -5.77 30.34 -2.41
N ALA A 375 -6.32 29.15 -2.66
CA ALA A 375 -7.75 28.90 -2.83
C ALA A 375 -8.48 28.53 -1.51
N LEU A 376 -7.72 28.36 -0.42
CA LEU A 376 -8.25 28.17 0.93
C LEU A 376 -8.70 29.50 1.54
#